data_533f6bda0f7e5634bf591ccf5845febc
#
_entry.id   533f6bda0f7e5634bf591ccf5845febc
#
_cell.length_a   1.000
_cell.length_b   1.000
_cell.length_c   1.000
_cell.angle_alpha   90.00
_cell.angle_beta   90.00
_cell.angle_gamma   90.00
#
_symmetry.space_group_name_H-M   'P 1'
#
loop_
_entity.id
_entity.type
_entity.pdbx_description
1 polymer ?
#
loop_
_entity_poly.entity_id
_entity_poly.type
_entity_poly.pdbx_seq_one_letter_code
_entity_poly.pdbx_strand_id
1 'polypeptide(L)'
;MNLSVFIPCCVDQFSPNTAFNLIKLLESLGHTVDYEPEQTCCGRVLYDNGNWDEAKAIGEKFINDFRNAELIVCCSTSCVGYVKNNFGKLFFNTTNHNSYKSLRDKIMDISEFLVSVERKPDLGAEFPHRVCLHSNCHGLNEYNVEEETK
;
A
#
# COMPACT_ATOMS: atom_id res chain seq x y z
N MET A 1 -11.33 13.57 2.75
CA MET A 1 -11.63 12.20 3.22
C MET A 1 -10.70 11.86 4.38
N ASN A 2 -11.02 10.86 5.19
CA ASN A 2 -10.08 10.31 6.16
C ASN A 2 -9.33 9.14 5.51
N LEU A 3 -8.01 9.27 5.39
CA LEU A 3 -7.14 8.28 4.74
C LEU A 3 -6.23 7.64 5.78
N SER A 4 -6.22 6.33 5.84
CA SER A 4 -5.19 5.60 6.58
C SER A 4 -3.97 5.39 5.71
N VAL A 5 -2.76 5.56 6.25
CA VAL A 5 -1.54 5.32 5.51
C VAL A 5 -0.85 4.04 6.00
N PHE A 6 -0.47 3.20 5.05
CA PHE A 6 0.40 2.06 5.32
C PHE A 6 1.83 2.39 4.88
N ILE A 7 2.75 2.43 5.84
CA ILE A 7 4.17 2.66 5.59
C ILE A 7 4.90 1.33 5.57
N PRO A 8 5.41 0.91 4.40
CA PRO A 8 6.16 -0.35 4.28
C PRO A 8 7.43 -0.36 5.11
N CYS A 9 7.79 -1.53 5.65
CA CYS A 9 9.00 -1.69 6.47
C CYS A 9 10.28 -1.20 5.80
N CYS A 10 10.43 -1.42 4.48
CA CYS A 10 11.58 -0.93 3.73
C CYS A 10 11.59 0.61 3.62
N VAL A 11 10.44 1.25 3.50
CA VAL A 11 10.33 2.71 3.48
C VAL A 11 10.67 3.28 4.85
N ASP A 12 10.10 2.70 5.90
CA ASP A 12 10.35 3.11 7.28
C ASP A 12 11.85 3.03 7.64
N GLN A 13 12.50 1.92 7.28
CA GLN A 13 13.90 1.67 7.66
C GLN A 13 14.94 2.38 6.77
N PHE A 14 14.69 2.48 5.46
CA PHE A 14 15.71 2.96 4.52
C PHE A 14 15.40 4.33 3.90
N SER A 15 14.14 4.77 3.92
CA SER A 15 13.71 6.01 3.26
C SER A 15 12.57 6.69 4.02
N PRO A 16 12.70 6.99 5.32
CA PRO A 16 11.61 7.53 6.13
C PRO A 16 11.05 8.86 5.59
N ASN A 17 11.88 9.65 4.91
CA ASN A 17 11.42 10.88 4.27
C ASN A 17 10.32 10.63 3.21
N THR A 18 10.29 9.46 2.58
CA THR A 18 9.22 9.09 1.65
C THR A 18 7.88 8.99 2.36
N ALA A 19 7.86 8.41 3.57
CA ALA A 19 6.65 8.33 4.39
C ALA A 19 6.14 9.72 4.78
N PHE A 20 7.03 10.59 5.27
CA PHE A 20 6.67 11.98 5.59
C PHE A 20 6.17 12.76 4.38
N ASN A 21 6.80 12.57 3.22
CA ASN A 21 6.37 13.24 1.99
C ASN A 21 5.00 12.72 1.51
N LEU A 22 4.72 11.41 1.65
CA LEU A 22 3.39 10.85 1.37
C LEU A 22 2.32 11.53 2.22
N ILE A 23 2.53 11.61 3.55
CA ILE A 23 1.58 12.23 4.47
C ILE A 23 1.36 13.70 4.08
N LYS A 24 2.44 14.47 3.91
CA LYS A 24 2.36 15.89 3.51
C LYS A 24 1.63 16.08 2.19
N LEU A 25 1.85 15.20 1.22
CA LEU A 25 1.16 15.25 -0.06
C LEU A 25 -0.35 15.06 0.11
N LEU A 26 -0.77 14.03 0.84
CA LEU A 26 -2.18 13.75 1.09
C LEU A 26 -2.86 14.90 1.87
N GLU A 27 -2.18 15.46 2.87
CA GLU A 27 -2.67 16.63 3.62
C GLU A 27 -2.78 17.88 2.73
N SER A 28 -1.82 18.12 1.83
CA SER A 28 -1.85 19.23 0.88
C SER A 28 -3.00 19.12 -0.13
N LEU A 29 -3.49 17.93 -0.39
CA LEU A 29 -4.68 17.66 -1.20
C LEU A 29 -5.99 17.84 -0.42
N GLY A 30 -5.90 18.17 0.87
CA GLY A 30 -7.06 18.46 1.73
C GLY A 30 -7.64 17.22 2.44
N HIS A 31 -6.84 16.13 2.56
CA HIS A 31 -7.26 14.95 3.31
C HIS A 31 -6.81 15.02 4.77
N THR A 32 -7.54 14.33 5.63
CA THR A 32 -7.08 13.98 6.97
C THR A 32 -6.36 12.64 6.89
N VAL A 33 -5.14 12.57 7.42
CA VAL A 33 -4.33 11.35 7.38
C VAL A 33 -4.28 10.72 8.76
N ASP A 34 -4.65 9.46 8.83
CA ASP A 34 -4.55 8.63 10.01
C ASP A 34 -3.36 7.67 9.88
N TYR A 35 -2.47 7.69 10.88
CA TYR A 35 -1.30 6.83 10.93
C TYR A 35 -1.38 5.92 12.14
N GLU A 36 -1.40 4.60 11.90
CA GLU A 36 -1.35 3.59 12.97
C GLU A 36 0.11 3.36 13.39
N PRO A 37 0.53 3.84 14.57
CA PRO A 37 1.93 3.73 15.00
C PRO A 37 2.36 2.28 15.28
N GLU A 38 1.42 1.39 15.58
CA GLU A 38 1.68 -0.02 15.86
C GLU A 38 1.62 -0.89 14.59
N GLN A 39 1.46 -0.28 13.41
CA GLN A 39 1.46 -1.02 12.15
C GLN A 39 2.76 -1.80 11.95
N THR A 40 2.66 -2.96 11.31
CA THR A 40 3.78 -3.84 11.03
C THR A 40 4.02 -4.01 9.53
N CYS A 41 4.96 -4.86 9.16
CA CYS A 41 5.19 -5.25 7.77
C CYS A 41 3.93 -5.90 7.16
N CYS A 42 3.81 -5.88 5.83
CA CYS A 42 2.77 -6.64 5.12
C CYS A 42 2.97 -8.17 5.15
N GLY A 43 4.16 -8.65 5.53
CA GLY A 43 4.48 -10.08 5.59
C GLY A 43 5.01 -10.70 4.29
N ARG A 44 5.17 -9.91 3.23
CA ARG A 44 5.60 -10.40 1.92
C ARG A 44 6.90 -11.20 1.96
N VAL A 45 7.94 -10.69 2.62
CA VAL A 45 9.24 -11.36 2.69
C VAL A 45 9.14 -12.76 3.31
N LEU A 46 8.31 -12.92 4.32
CA LEU A 46 8.06 -14.22 4.95
C LEU A 46 7.35 -15.17 3.98
N TYR A 47 6.33 -14.66 3.29
CA TYR A 47 5.58 -15.45 2.30
C TYR A 47 6.48 -15.94 1.16
N ASP A 48 7.28 -15.04 0.58
CA ASP A 48 8.18 -15.35 -0.54
C ASP A 48 9.29 -16.35 -0.13
N ASN A 49 9.66 -16.40 1.15
CA ASN A 49 10.60 -17.37 1.71
C ASN A 49 9.94 -18.68 2.20
N GLY A 50 8.64 -18.86 2.02
CA GLY A 50 7.91 -20.05 2.43
C GLY A 50 7.52 -20.12 3.90
N ASN A 51 7.74 -19.07 4.67
CA ASN A 51 7.34 -18.95 6.09
C ASN A 51 5.87 -18.52 6.17
N TRP A 52 4.98 -19.38 5.73
CA TRP A 52 3.57 -19.02 5.51
C TRP A 52 2.78 -18.84 6.81
N ASP A 53 3.12 -19.57 7.86
CA ASP A 53 2.44 -19.43 9.16
C ASP A 53 2.76 -18.07 9.78
N GLU A 54 4.00 -17.65 9.74
CA GLU A 54 4.43 -16.33 10.20
C GLU A 54 3.87 -15.20 9.31
N ALA A 55 3.85 -15.42 7.99
CA ALA A 55 3.24 -14.48 7.05
C ALA A 55 1.75 -14.31 7.33
N LYS A 56 1.06 -15.40 7.69
CA LYS A 56 -0.35 -15.38 8.07
C LYS A 56 -0.57 -14.62 9.38
N ALA A 57 0.25 -14.86 10.41
CA ALA A 57 0.14 -14.16 11.69
C ALA A 57 0.32 -12.63 11.53
N ILE A 58 1.32 -12.21 10.72
CA ILE A 58 1.50 -10.79 10.38
C ILE A 58 0.33 -10.26 9.57
N GLY A 59 -0.18 -11.02 8.61
CA GLY A 59 -1.35 -10.62 7.83
C GLY A 59 -2.62 -10.47 8.66
N GLU A 60 -2.81 -11.31 9.70
CA GLU A 60 -3.93 -11.17 10.65
C GLU A 60 -3.82 -9.85 11.44
N LYS A 61 -2.63 -9.52 11.91
CA LYS A 61 -2.39 -8.21 12.54
C LYS A 61 -2.68 -7.08 11.58
N PHE A 62 -2.17 -7.13 10.35
CA PHE A 62 -2.41 -6.14 9.31
C PHE A 62 -3.91 -5.90 9.07
N ILE A 63 -4.69 -6.99 8.94
CA ILE A 63 -6.15 -6.90 8.78
C ILE A 63 -6.80 -6.21 9.99
N ASN A 64 -6.33 -6.48 11.20
CA ASN A 64 -6.86 -5.89 12.41
C ASN A 64 -6.50 -4.41 12.55
N ASP A 65 -5.27 -4.03 12.25
CA ASP A 65 -4.79 -2.64 12.32
C ASP A 65 -5.60 -1.73 11.38
N PHE A 66 -5.89 -2.21 10.17
CA PHE A 66 -6.61 -1.44 9.15
C PHE A 66 -8.11 -1.77 9.02
N ARG A 67 -8.69 -2.49 9.98
CA ARG A 67 -10.10 -2.92 9.92
C ARG A 67 -11.07 -1.77 9.72
N ASN A 68 -10.84 -0.66 10.42
CA ASN A 68 -11.72 0.51 10.44
C ASN A 68 -11.36 1.56 9.39
N ALA A 69 -10.30 1.34 8.61
CA ALA A 69 -9.91 2.26 7.55
C ALA A 69 -11.00 2.36 6.47
N GLU A 70 -11.29 3.59 6.02
CA GLU A 70 -12.15 3.84 4.87
C GLU A 70 -11.39 3.56 3.57
N LEU A 71 -10.17 4.07 3.49
CA LEU A 71 -9.24 3.88 2.38
C LEU A 71 -7.82 3.84 2.93
N ILE A 72 -6.97 2.96 2.37
CA ILE A 72 -5.58 2.79 2.78
C ILE A 72 -4.69 3.15 1.60
N VAL A 73 -3.85 4.16 1.79
CA VAL A 73 -2.87 4.58 0.78
C VAL A 73 -1.47 4.12 1.18
N CYS A 74 -0.78 3.52 0.23
CA CYS A 74 0.57 2.99 0.41
C CYS A 74 1.52 3.53 -0.66
N CYS A 75 2.79 3.72 -0.33
CA CYS A 75 3.84 4.13 -1.29
C CYS A 75 4.65 2.94 -1.84
N SER A 76 4.07 1.74 -1.86
CA SER A 76 4.73 0.55 -2.41
C SER A 76 3.75 -0.35 -3.15
N THR A 77 3.81 -0.34 -4.46
CA THR A 77 3.05 -1.22 -5.35
C THR A 77 3.26 -2.70 -5.02
N SER A 78 4.47 -3.06 -4.59
CA SER A 78 4.84 -4.42 -4.18
C SER A 78 4.04 -4.90 -2.98
N CYS A 79 3.89 -4.07 -1.94
CA CYS A 79 3.10 -4.42 -0.76
C CYS A 79 1.61 -4.49 -1.09
N VAL A 80 1.10 -3.53 -1.86
CA VAL A 80 -0.30 -3.50 -2.27
C VAL A 80 -0.65 -4.73 -3.13
N GLY A 81 0.18 -5.04 -4.12
CA GLY A 81 0.00 -6.22 -4.97
C GLY A 81 0.01 -7.53 -4.15
N TYR A 82 0.92 -7.64 -3.18
CA TYR A 82 0.96 -8.80 -2.29
C TYR A 82 -0.33 -8.93 -1.44
N VAL A 83 -0.78 -7.85 -0.83
CA VAL A 83 -2.03 -7.86 -0.04
C VAL A 83 -3.22 -8.21 -0.93
N LYS A 84 -3.33 -7.61 -2.11
CA LYS A 84 -4.46 -7.86 -3.03
C LYS A 84 -4.50 -9.30 -3.56
N ASN A 85 -3.34 -9.92 -3.83
CA ASN A 85 -3.29 -11.19 -4.56
C ASN A 85 -2.96 -12.41 -3.70
N ASN A 86 -2.19 -12.25 -2.63
CA ASN A 86 -1.69 -13.39 -1.85
C ASN A 86 -2.40 -13.60 -0.50
N PHE A 87 -2.95 -12.55 0.11
CA PHE A 87 -3.76 -12.71 1.33
C PHE A 87 -4.96 -13.64 1.09
N GLY A 88 -5.51 -13.66 -0.13
CA GLY A 88 -6.59 -14.59 -0.48
C GLY A 88 -6.20 -16.06 -0.32
N LYS A 89 -4.94 -16.39 -0.54
CA LYS A 89 -4.40 -17.76 -0.36
C LYS A 89 -4.18 -18.06 1.12
N LEU A 90 -3.63 -17.10 1.88
CA LEU A 90 -3.35 -17.23 3.31
C LEU A 90 -4.63 -17.34 4.14
N PHE A 91 -5.68 -16.60 3.75
CA PHE A 91 -6.93 -16.51 4.51
C PHE A 91 -8.10 -17.29 3.89
N PHE A 92 -7.82 -18.16 2.93
CA PHE A 92 -8.84 -19.04 2.36
C PHE A 92 -9.45 -19.93 3.44
N ASN A 93 -10.78 -19.94 3.52
CA ASN A 93 -11.57 -20.71 4.52
C ASN A 93 -11.20 -20.38 5.99
N THR A 94 -10.74 -19.17 6.30
CA THR A 94 -10.51 -18.69 7.65
C THR A 94 -11.58 -17.69 8.09
N THR A 95 -11.65 -17.40 9.40
CA THR A 95 -12.52 -16.36 9.96
C THR A 95 -12.23 -14.97 9.40
N ASN A 96 -10.97 -14.73 8.96
CA ASN A 96 -10.50 -13.46 8.42
C ASN A 96 -10.77 -13.27 6.93
N HIS A 97 -11.36 -14.26 6.24
CA HIS A 97 -11.61 -14.21 4.80
C HIS A 97 -12.44 -12.99 4.36
N ASN A 98 -13.53 -12.68 5.07
CA ASN A 98 -14.38 -11.55 4.74
C ASN A 98 -13.71 -10.20 5.09
N SER A 99 -12.98 -10.14 6.20
CA SER A 99 -12.22 -8.96 6.60
C SER A 99 -11.12 -8.65 5.60
N TYR A 100 -10.43 -9.68 5.11
CA TYR A 100 -9.46 -9.54 4.03
C TYR A 100 -10.09 -8.97 2.74
N LYS A 101 -11.25 -9.50 2.32
CA LYS A 101 -11.92 -8.99 1.10
C LYS A 101 -12.23 -7.50 1.22
N SER A 102 -12.78 -7.08 2.35
CA SER A 102 -13.05 -5.66 2.61
C SER A 102 -11.78 -4.82 2.57
N LEU A 103 -10.68 -5.31 3.14
CA LEU A 103 -9.40 -4.61 3.15
C LEU A 103 -8.77 -4.54 1.75
N ARG A 104 -8.84 -5.61 0.97
CA ARG A 104 -8.34 -5.67 -0.41
C ARG A 104 -8.91 -4.57 -1.29
N ASP A 105 -10.20 -4.30 -1.12
CA ASP A 105 -10.93 -3.33 -1.94
C ASP A 105 -10.66 -1.88 -1.50
N LYS A 106 -10.04 -1.69 -0.33
CA LYS A 106 -9.73 -0.38 0.28
C LYS A 106 -8.25 0.01 0.16
N ILE A 107 -7.35 -0.91 -0.11
CA ILE A 107 -5.92 -0.62 -0.18
C ILE A 107 -5.49 -0.31 -1.62
N MET A 108 -4.73 0.77 -1.80
CA MET A 108 -4.20 1.17 -3.10
C MET A 108 -2.84 1.85 -3.00
N ASP A 109 -2.13 1.85 -4.11
CA ASP A 109 -0.89 2.61 -4.27
C ASP A 109 -1.20 4.11 -4.43
N ILE A 110 -0.23 4.96 -4.05
CA ILE A 110 -0.37 6.40 -4.18
C ILE A 110 -0.64 6.84 -5.63
N SER A 111 -0.03 6.19 -6.63
CA SER A 111 -0.25 6.54 -8.03
C SER A 111 -1.67 6.21 -8.46
N GLU A 112 -2.20 5.03 -8.10
CA GLU A 112 -3.61 4.68 -8.32
C GLU A 112 -4.54 5.67 -7.62
N PHE A 113 -4.22 6.06 -6.39
CA PHE A 113 -5.01 7.03 -5.63
C PHE A 113 -5.09 8.38 -6.34
N LEU A 114 -3.96 8.92 -6.79
CA LEU A 114 -3.91 10.22 -7.46
C LEU A 114 -4.68 10.23 -8.79
N VAL A 115 -4.59 9.17 -9.57
CA VAL A 115 -5.23 9.08 -10.89
C VAL A 115 -6.72 8.71 -10.76
N SER A 116 -7.04 7.68 -9.97
CA SER A 116 -8.38 7.08 -9.98
C SER A 116 -9.34 7.73 -8.98
N VAL A 117 -8.83 8.18 -7.82
CA VAL A 117 -9.64 8.78 -6.75
C VAL A 117 -9.58 10.29 -6.82
N GLU A 118 -8.38 10.88 -6.76
CA GLU A 118 -8.19 12.33 -6.80
C GLU A 118 -8.44 12.93 -8.19
N ARG A 119 -8.20 12.15 -9.24
CA ARG A 119 -8.26 12.60 -10.65
C ARG A 119 -7.33 13.78 -10.90
N LYS A 120 -6.18 13.78 -10.25
CA LYS A 120 -5.12 14.78 -10.35
C LYS A 120 -3.79 14.12 -10.72
N PRO A 121 -3.60 13.67 -11.97
CA PRO A 121 -2.34 13.07 -12.42
C PRO A 121 -1.19 14.08 -12.43
N ASP A 122 -1.50 15.37 -12.59
CA ASP A 122 -0.52 16.45 -12.54
C ASP A 122 -0.69 17.26 -11.24
N LEU A 123 0.35 17.25 -10.42
CA LEU A 123 0.43 17.98 -9.17
C LEU A 123 1.20 19.31 -9.29
N GLY A 124 1.61 19.68 -10.50
CA GLY A 124 2.45 20.86 -10.75
C GLY A 124 3.89 20.70 -10.24
N ALA A 125 4.34 19.47 -10.01
CA ALA A 125 5.71 19.21 -9.57
C ALA A 125 6.69 19.33 -10.74
N GLU A 126 7.81 20.00 -10.53
CA GLU A 126 8.86 20.15 -11.55
C GLU A 126 10.12 19.44 -11.07
N PHE A 127 10.74 18.68 -11.96
CA PHE A 127 12.04 18.06 -11.73
C PHE A 127 12.93 18.27 -12.96
N PRO A 128 13.80 19.30 -12.98
CA PRO A 128 14.54 19.73 -14.16
C PRO A 128 15.72 18.81 -14.53
N HIS A 129 15.48 17.49 -14.46
CA HIS A 129 16.47 16.48 -14.79
C HIS A 129 15.86 15.39 -15.68
N ARG A 130 16.70 14.72 -16.45
CA ARG A 130 16.28 13.53 -17.20
C ARG A 130 16.08 12.39 -16.21
N VAL A 131 14.90 11.77 -16.25
CA VAL A 131 14.52 10.63 -15.41
C VAL A 131 14.30 9.40 -16.28
N CYS A 132 14.49 8.24 -15.68
CA CYS A 132 14.11 6.96 -16.24
C CYS A 132 13.19 6.26 -15.26
N LEU A 133 12.00 5.88 -15.71
CA LEU A 133 11.08 5.09 -14.92
C LEU A 133 11.46 3.61 -15.00
N HIS A 134 11.70 2.98 -13.85
CA HIS A 134 11.82 1.54 -13.73
C HIS A 134 10.54 0.97 -13.11
N SER A 135 9.69 0.40 -13.95
CA SER A 135 8.50 -0.31 -13.46
C SER A 135 8.91 -1.63 -12.83
N ASN A 136 8.65 -1.78 -11.54
CA ASN A 136 9.01 -3.01 -10.85
C ASN A 136 8.10 -4.18 -11.26
N CYS A 137 8.64 -5.43 -11.21
CA CYS A 137 7.92 -6.64 -11.64
C CYS A 137 6.59 -6.85 -10.89
N HIS A 138 6.51 -6.44 -9.63
CA HIS A 138 5.30 -6.61 -8.82
C HIS A 138 4.20 -5.60 -9.17
N GLY A 139 4.59 -4.36 -9.51
CA GLY A 139 3.67 -3.36 -10.03
C GLY A 139 3.05 -3.81 -11.34
N LEU A 140 3.88 -4.34 -12.24
CA LEU A 140 3.44 -4.80 -13.56
C LEU A 140 2.60 -6.08 -13.52
N ASN A 141 3.11 -7.11 -12.84
CA ASN A 141 2.55 -8.46 -12.95
C ASN A 141 1.48 -8.78 -11.88
N GLU A 142 1.55 -8.11 -10.74
CA GLU A 142 0.66 -8.40 -9.61
C GLU A 142 -0.38 -7.32 -9.39
N TYR A 143 -0.09 -6.05 -9.76
CA TYR A 143 -0.97 -4.93 -9.43
C TYR A 143 -1.50 -4.16 -10.64
N ASN A 144 -0.81 -4.21 -11.78
CA ASN A 144 -1.19 -3.53 -13.04
C ASN A 144 -1.33 -2.00 -12.93
N VAL A 145 -0.46 -1.32 -12.18
CA VAL A 145 -0.43 0.15 -12.05
C VAL A 145 0.61 0.80 -12.97
N GLU A 146 0.86 0.23 -14.14
CA GLU A 146 1.86 0.77 -15.07
C GLU A 146 1.43 2.12 -15.65
N GLU A 147 0.18 2.26 -16.04
CA GLU A 147 -0.34 3.48 -16.65
C GLU A 147 -0.44 4.63 -15.64
N GLU A 148 -0.78 4.35 -14.39
CA GLU A 148 -0.89 5.33 -13.32
C GLU A 148 0.46 5.87 -12.84
N THR A 149 1.55 5.17 -13.18
CA THR A 149 2.92 5.58 -12.78
C THR A 149 3.65 6.38 -13.87
N LYS A 150 3.10 6.48 -15.05
CA LYS A 150 3.63 7.26 -16.19
C LYS A 150 3.15 8.71 -16.15
#